data_0ff50d0eefdcbe6f6c0062f78cfb919c
#
_entry.id   0ff50d0eefdcbe6f6c0062f78cfb919c
#
_cell.length_a   1.000
_cell.length_b   1.000
_cell.length_c   1.000
_cell.angle_alpha   90.00
_cell.angle_beta   90.00
_cell.angle_gamma   90.00
#
_symmetry.space_group_name_H-M   'P 1'
#
loop_
_entity.id
_entity.type
_entity.pdbx_description
1 polymer ?
#
loop_
_entity_poly.entity_id
_entity_poly.type
_entity_poly.pdbx_seq_one_letter_code
_entity_poly.pdbx_strand_id
1 'polypeptide(L)'
;MPRSLRIEFPGAYYHVMARGNRRETIFHDDGDRRFFLATLSEACAMTGWRVHAWVLMGNHYHLFIETLEANLVAGMSWLQNTVTRRHNVRHQAWGRLFGDRYKAVLVEGADTYHYRTLADYIHLNPVRARLVVPKKAKACWTIHGAARRVAGPCQPGSARNGWPPRRD
;
A
#
# COMPACT_ATOMS: atom_id res chain seq x y z
N MET A 1 -15.84 -20.17 -9.23
CA MET A 1 -15.47 -19.26 -10.33
C MET A 1 -13.95 -19.11 -10.37
N PRO A 2 -13.31 -19.25 -11.53
CA PRO A 2 -11.88 -19.02 -11.65
C PRO A 2 -11.56 -17.57 -11.26
N ARG A 3 -10.47 -17.37 -10.53
CA ARG A 3 -10.00 -16.03 -10.14
C ARG A 3 -9.43 -15.35 -11.38
N SER A 4 -9.85 -14.11 -11.66
CA SER A 4 -9.25 -13.31 -12.72
C SER A 4 -7.76 -13.15 -12.48
N LEU A 5 -6.98 -13.39 -13.54
CA LEU A 5 -5.54 -13.13 -13.54
C LEU A 5 -5.31 -11.62 -13.33
N ARG A 6 -4.25 -11.28 -12.65
CA ARG A 6 -3.82 -9.88 -12.53
C ARG A 6 -2.88 -9.58 -13.68
N ILE A 7 -3.12 -8.44 -14.30
CA ILE A 7 -2.23 -7.93 -15.34
C ILE A 7 -1.04 -7.32 -14.61
N GLU A 8 0.16 -7.81 -14.90
CA GLU A 8 1.43 -7.33 -14.36
C GLU A 8 2.42 -7.12 -15.51
N PHE A 9 3.03 -5.94 -15.56
CA PHE A 9 4.10 -5.62 -16.49
C PHE A 9 5.01 -4.54 -15.91
N PRO A 10 6.25 -4.44 -16.39
CA PRO A 10 7.19 -3.41 -15.96
C PRO A 10 6.68 -2.00 -16.26
N GLY A 11 6.87 -1.06 -15.33
CA GLY A 11 6.41 0.33 -15.47
C GLY A 11 4.91 0.54 -15.29
N ALA A 12 4.20 -0.47 -14.75
CA ALA A 12 2.76 -0.37 -14.56
C ALA A 12 2.41 0.45 -13.31
N TYR A 13 1.33 1.23 -13.40
CA TYR A 13 0.76 2.00 -12.30
C TYR A 13 -0.51 1.34 -11.80
N TYR A 14 -0.62 1.21 -10.48
CA TYR A 14 -1.77 0.57 -9.85
C TYR A 14 -2.35 1.41 -8.73
N HIS A 15 -3.67 1.55 -8.74
CA HIS A 15 -4.41 1.90 -7.54
C HIS A 15 -4.73 0.63 -6.78
N VAL A 16 -4.05 0.42 -5.67
CA VAL A 16 -4.21 -0.74 -4.79
C VAL A 16 -5.01 -0.36 -3.57
N MET A 17 -5.97 -1.19 -3.20
CA MET A 17 -6.77 -1.02 -1.99
C MET A 17 -7.04 -2.36 -1.32
N ALA A 18 -7.07 -2.36 0.02
CA ALA A 18 -7.52 -3.50 0.80
C ALA A 18 -8.24 -3.03 2.07
N ARG A 19 -9.12 -3.87 2.57
CA ARG A 19 -9.96 -3.60 3.73
C ARG A 19 -9.83 -4.71 4.76
N GLY A 20 -10.01 -4.35 6.02
CA GLY A 20 -10.06 -5.28 7.12
C GLY A 20 -11.14 -6.35 6.96
N ASN A 21 -10.86 -7.54 7.49
CA ASN A 21 -11.82 -8.63 7.53
C ASN A 21 -13.10 -8.16 8.23
N ARG A 22 -14.27 -8.52 7.70
CA ARG A 22 -15.59 -8.08 8.20
C ARG A 22 -15.72 -6.56 8.35
N ARG A 23 -14.90 -5.77 7.65
CA ARG A 23 -14.79 -4.30 7.75
C ARG A 23 -14.27 -3.83 9.12
N GLU A 24 -13.65 -4.70 9.88
CA GLU A 24 -13.05 -4.37 11.17
C GLU A 24 -11.88 -3.40 11.01
N THR A 25 -11.57 -2.70 12.09
CA THR A 25 -10.45 -1.76 12.17
C THR A 25 -9.13 -2.51 12.01
N ILE A 26 -8.25 -2.00 11.15
CA ILE A 26 -6.90 -2.54 10.92
C ILE A 26 -5.81 -1.58 11.42
N PHE A 27 -6.16 -0.35 11.71
CA PHE A 27 -5.26 0.65 12.29
C PHE A 27 -5.91 1.25 13.53
N HIS A 28 -5.68 0.62 14.69
CA HIS A 28 -6.25 1.05 15.97
C HIS A 28 -5.61 2.34 16.46
N ASP A 29 -4.33 2.51 16.21
CA ASP A 29 -3.55 3.66 16.65
C ASP A 29 -2.47 4.07 15.62
N ASP A 30 -1.70 5.09 15.96
CA ASP A 30 -0.60 5.58 15.12
C ASP A 30 0.58 4.62 15.07
N GLY A 31 0.71 3.73 16.05
CA GLY A 31 1.69 2.66 16.04
C GLY A 31 1.43 1.69 14.89
N ASP A 32 0.17 1.25 14.69
CA ASP A 32 -0.21 0.37 13.58
C ASP A 32 0.08 1.01 12.22
N ARG A 33 -0.21 2.31 12.10
CA ARG A 33 0.09 3.06 10.87
C ARG A 33 1.58 3.13 10.60
N ARG A 34 2.39 3.40 11.62
CA ARG A 34 3.85 3.40 11.51
C ARG A 34 4.40 2.03 11.13
N PHE A 35 3.89 0.96 11.73
CA PHE A 35 4.27 -0.41 11.37
C PHE A 35 3.91 -0.76 9.94
N PHE A 36 2.73 -0.36 9.48
CA PHE A 36 2.34 -0.55 8.09
C PHE A 36 3.29 0.16 7.13
N LEU A 37 3.60 1.44 7.39
CA LEU A 37 4.50 2.24 6.55
C LEU A 37 5.93 1.71 6.56
N ALA A 38 6.44 1.25 7.70
CA ALA A 38 7.74 0.59 7.79
C ALA A 38 7.77 -0.69 6.94
N THR A 39 6.72 -1.52 7.04
CA THR A 39 6.59 -2.74 6.22
C THR A 39 6.45 -2.42 4.73
N LEU A 40 5.72 -1.36 4.39
CA LEU A 40 5.62 -0.88 3.01
C LEU A 40 6.98 -0.42 2.47
N SER A 41 7.77 0.28 3.29
CA SER A 41 9.14 0.68 2.93
C SER A 41 10.05 -0.52 2.67
N GLU A 42 9.95 -1.57 3.50
CA GLU A 42 10.67 -2.83 3.28
C GLU A 42 10.23 -3.51 1.96
N ALA A 43 8.91 -3.53 1.69
CA ALA A 43 8.40 -4.05 0.41
C ALA A 43 8.96 -3.27 -0.78
N CYS A 44 8.97 -1.93 -0.72
CA CYS A 44 9.54 -1.08 -1.77
C CYS A 44 11.04 -1.37 -1.99
N ALA A 45 11.81 -1.55 -0.92
CA ALA A 45 13.23 -1.87 -1.02
C ALA A 45 13.50 -3.22 -1.70
N MET A 46 12.61 -4.22 -1.47
CA MET A 46 12.74 -5.55 -2.07
C MET A 46 12.24 -5.62 -3.52
N THR A 47 11.21 -4.87 -3.85
CA THR A 47 10.49 -4.98 -5.12
C THR A 47 10.83 -3.90 -6.13
N GLY A 48 11.51 -2.84 -5.69
CA GLY A 48 11.73 -1.65 -6.50
C GLY A 48 10.49 -0.77 -6.70
N TRP A 49 9.42 -0.98 -5.95
CA TRP A 49 8.20 -0.18 -6.09
C TRP A 49 8.43 1.28 -5.74
N ARG A 50 7.73 2.16 -6.46
CA ARG A 50 7.60 3.57 -6.14
C ARG A 50 6.18 3.84 -5.67
N VAL A 51 6.03 4.39 -4.46
CA VAL A 51 4.73 4.78 -3.92
C VAL A 51 4.53 6.28 -4.15
N HIS A 52 3.56 6.63 -4.97
CA HIS A 52 3.26 8.01 -5.37
C HIS A 52 2.26 8.68 -4.42
N ALA A 53 1.29 7.92 -3.94
CA ALA A 53 0.31 8.39 -2.97
C ALA A 53 -0.20 7.24 -2.09
N TRP A 54 -0.61 7.57 -0.87
CA TRP A 54 -1.23 6.61 0.04
C TRP A 54 -2.16 7.31 1.03
N VAL A 55 -3.12 6.56 1.54
CA VAL A 55 -3.93 6.93 2.69
C VAL A 55 -4.25 5.71 3.54
N LEU A 56 -4.12 5.84 4.86
CA LEU A 56 -4.46 4.82 5.85
C LEU A 56 -5.70 5.26 6.62
N MET A 57 -6.82 4.63 6.29
CA MET A 57 -8.11 4.80 6.96
C MET A 57 -8.23 3.79 8.09
N GLY A 58 -9.11 3.98 9.07
CA GLY A 58 -9.21 3.07 10.20
C GLY A 58 -9.32 1.60 9.83
N ASN A 59 -10.09 1.25 8.78
CA ASN A 59 -10.35 -0.13 8.38
C ASN A 59 -9.93 -0.47 6.95
N HIS A 60 -9.25 0.40 6.23
CA HIS A 60 -8.76 0.14 4.88
C HIS A 60 -7.63 1.09 4.52
N TYR A 61 -6.94 0.78 3.43
CA TYR A 61 -5.92 1.66 2.86
C TYR A 61 -6.05 1.75 1.34
N HIS A 62 -5.52 2.84 0.79
CA HIS A 62 -5.29 3.01 -0.63
C HIS A 62 -3.82 3.35 -0.86
N LEU A 63 -3.25 2.74 -1.89
CA LEU A 63 -1.88 3.00 -2.34
C LEU A 63 -1.91 3.28 -3.83
N PHE A 64 -1.12 4.25 -4.28
CA PHE A 64 -0.82 4.45 -5.68
C PHE A 64 0.64 4.04 -5.91
N ILE A 65 0.83 2.94 -6.60
CA ILE A 65 2.12 2.26 -6.74
C ILE A 65 2.49 2.17 -8.21
N GLU A 66 3.75 2.49 -8.52
CA GLU A 66 4.42 2.14 -9.78
C GLU A 66 5.30 0.92 -9.52
N THR A 67 5.18 -0.09 -10.38
CA THR A 67 6.02 -1.29 -10.32
C THR A 67 7.03 -1.25 -11.46
N LEU A 68 8.32 -1.21 -11.12
CA LEU A 68 9.39 -1.22 -12.14
C LEU A 68 9.53 -2.58 -12.83
N GLU A 69 9.05 -3.63 -12.18
CA GLU A 69 9.02 -5.01 -12.66
C GLU A 69 7.62 -5.61 -12.51
N ALA A 70 7.32 -6.72 -13.20
CA ALA A 70 6.06 -7.45 -13.10
C ALA A 70 5.97 -8.26 -11.79
N ASN A 71 5.91 -7.58 -10.63
CA ASN A 71 6.04 -8.20 -9.31
C ASN A 71 4.96 -7.76 -8.29
N LEU A 72 3.86 -7.16 -8.74
CA LEU A 72 2.80 -6.67 -7.86
C LEU A 72 2.22 -7.78 -6.97
N VAL A 73 1.93 -8.96 -7.54
CA VAL A 73 1.31 -10.08 -6.80
C VAL A 73 2.24 -10.58 -5.71
N ALA A 74 3.50 -10.79 -6.04
CA ALA A 74 4.51 -11.27 -5.11
C ALA A 74 4.74 -10.27 -3.97
N GLY A 75 4.93 -8.99 -4.30
CA GLY A 75 5.17 -7.95 -3.32
C GLY A 75 3.96 -7.69 -2.42
N MET A 76 2.73 -7.68 -2.98
CA MET A 76 1.51 -7.51 -2.18
C MET A 76 1.23 -8.72 -1.28
N SER A 77 1.54 -9.93 -1.74
CA SER A 77 1.44 -11.13 -0.89
C SER A 77 2.36 -11.01 0.32
N TRP A 78 3.62 -10.64 0.07
CA TRP A 78 4.60 -10.44 1.15
C TRP A 78 4.16 -9.32 2.11
N LEU A 79 3.76 -8.16 1.58
CA LEU A 79 3.34 -7.01 2.37
C LEU A 79 2.16 -7.37 3.30
N GLN A 80 1.08 -7.92 2.74
CA GLN A 80 -0.12 -8.23 3.53
C GLN A 80 0.12 -9.33 4.55
N ASN A 81 0.89 -10.36 4.23
CA ASN A 81 1.25 -11.43 5.17
C ASN A 81 2.12 -10.89 6.31
N THR A 82 3.11 -10.05 6.01
CA THR A 82 4.00 -9.47 7.01
C THR A 82 3.24 -8.49 7.92
N VAL A 83 2.39 -7.62 7.34
CA VAL A 83 1.53 -6.72 8.12
C VAL A 83 0.61 -7.51 9.03
N THR A 84 -0.07 -8.56 8.51
CA THR A 84 -0.97 -9.40 9.31
C THR A 84 -0.23 -10.04 10.49
N ARG A 85 0.94 -10.62 10.25
CA ARG A 85 1.75 -11.24 11.30
C ARG A 85 2.15 -10.23 12.37
N ARG A 86 2.67 -9.06 11.96
CA ARG A 86 3.11 -8.00 12.89
C ARG A 86 1.94 -7.45 13.70
N HIS A 87 0.79 -7.23 13.06
CA HIS A 87 -0.43 -6.80 13.71
C HIS A 87 -0.90 -7.82 14.75
N ASN A 88 -0.99 -9.09 14.37
CA ASN A 88 -1.44 -10.15 15.26
C ASN A 88 -0.52 -10.32 16.49
N VAL A 89 0.79 -10.25 16.31
CA VAL A 89 1.75 -10.27 17.42
C VAL A 89 1.52 -9.08 18.36
N ARG A 90 1.37 -7.87 17.80
CA ARG A 90 1.20 -6.65 18.59
C ARG A 90 -0.10 -6.64 19.40
N HIS A 91 -1.19 -7.09 18.79
CA HIS A 91 -2.54 -7.07 19.38
C HIS A 91 -2.95 -8.39 20.03
N GLN A 92 -2.03 -9.37 20.11
CA GLN A 92 -2.30 -10.71 20.60
C GLN A 92 -3.54 -11.35 19.93
N ALA A 93 -3.70 -11.07 18.62
CA ALA A 93 -4.81 -11.51 17.79
C ALA A 93 -4.40 -12.67 16.87
N TRP A 94 -5.38 -13.35 16.30
CA TRP A 94 -5.17 -14.48 15.38
C TRP A 94 -6.07 -14.33 14.15
N GLY A 95 -5.69 -15.05 13.11
CA GLY A 95 -6.49 -15.10 11.88
C GLY A 95 -6.14 -14.01 10.88
N ARG A 96 -7.09 -13.72 10.00
CA ARG A 96 -6.91 -12.81 8.87
C ARG A 96 -7.16 -11.37 9.28
N LEU A 97 -6.18 -10.50 9.07
CA LEU A 97 -6.37 -9.05 9.22
C LEU A 97 -7.18 -8.48 8.06
N PHE A 98 -6.86 -8.90 6.83
CA PHE A 98 -7.57 -8.46 5.63
C PHE A 98 -8.65 -9.48 5.21
N GLY A 99 -9.82 -8.99 4.80
CA GLY A 99 -10.97 -9.84 4.42
C GLY A 99 -10.74 -10.55 3.09
N ASP A 100 -10.76 -9.76 2.02
CA ASP A 100 -10.58 -10.24 0.66
C ASP A 100 -9.16 -9.98 0.15
N ARG A 101 -8.86 -10.53 -1.02
CA ARG A 101 -7.67 -10.12 -1.78
C ARG A 101 -7.74 -8.61 -2.01
N TYR A 102 -6.59 -7.95 -1.93
CA TYR A 102 -6.48 -6.55 -2.33
C TYR A 102 -7.06 -6.34 -3.74
N LYS A 103 -7.69 -5.21 -3.98
CA LYS A 103 -8.10 -4.78 -5.32
C LYS A 103 -6.93 -4.00 -5.93
N ALA A 104 -6.63 -4.25 -7.19
CA ALA A 104 -5.68 -3.48 -7.96
C ALA A 104 -6.36 -3.06 -9.25
N VAL A 105 -6.39 -1.77 -9.51
CA VAL A 105 -6.89 -1.17 -10.74
C VAL A 105 -5.68 -0.61 -11.47
N LEU A 106 -5.48 -1.05 -12.70
CA LEU A 106 -4.44 -0.50 -13.57
C LEU A 106 -4.80 0.96 -13.91
N VAL A 107 -3.81 1.84 -13.83
CA VAL A 107 -3.94 3.26 -14.14
C VAL A 107 -3.08 3.57 -15.35
N GLU A 108 -3.62 4.26 -16.34
CA GLU A 108 -2.82 4.75 -17.47
C GLU A 108 -1.80 5.78 -17.00
N GLY A 109 -0.54 5.36 -16.94
CA GLY A 109 0.56 6.19 -16.42
C GLY A 109 0.96 7.34 -17.32
N ALA A 110 0.60 7.29 -18.61
CA ALA A 110 0.90 8.33 -19.59
C ALA A 110 0.00 9.57 -19.47
N ASP A 111 -1.15 9.44 -18.80
CA ASP A 111 -2.10 10.54 -18.64
C ASP A 111 -1.91 11.25 -17.29
N THR A 112 -1.30 12.42 -17.36
CA THR A 112 -1.10 13.31 -16.21
C THR A 112 -2.41 13.67 -15.50
N TYR A 113 -3.54 13.70 -16.21
CA TYR A 113 -4.84 14.00 -15.65
C TYR A 113 -5.34 12.85 -14.75
N HIS A 114 -5.28 11.62 -15.22
CA HIS A 114 -5.66 10.44 -14.42
C HIS A 114 -4.76 10.27 -13.20
N TYR A 115 -3.46 10.51 -13.35
CA TYR A 115 -2.50 10.49 -12.25
C TYR A 115 -2.87 11.49 -11.14
N ARG A 116 -3.09 12.77 -11.52
CA ARG A 116 -3.48 13.83 -10.58
C ARG A 116 -4.83 13.53 -9.92
N THR A 117 -5.82 13.15 -10.71
CA THR A 117 -7.16 12.81 -10.21
C THR A 117 -7.13 11.69 -9.19
N LEU A 118 -6.31 10.65 -9.41
CA LEU A 118 -6.16 9.56 -8.46
C LEU A 118 -5.42 9.99 -7.20
N ALA A 119 -4.35 10.76 -7.33
CA ALA A 119 -3.62 11.29 -6.18
C ALA A 119 -4.54 12.18 -5.32
N ASP A 120 -5.30 13.07 -5.93
CA ASP A 120 -6.29 13.91 -5.26
C ASP A 120 -7.40 13.08 -4.61
N TYR A 121 -7.90 12.04 -5.30
CA TYR A 121 -8.87 11.11 -4.72
C TYR A 121 -8.34 10.45 -3.45
N ILE A 122 -7.10 9.96 -3.47
CA ILE A 122 -6.46 9.33 -2.32
C ILE A 122 -6.29 10.35 -1.18
N HIS A 123 -5.81 11.56 -1.48
CA HIS A 123 -5.60 12.61 -0.48
C HIS A 123 -6.90 13.14 0.13
N LEU A 124 -7.97 13.24 -0.67
CA LEU A 124 -9.27 13.73 -0.21
C LEU A 124 -10.12 12.65 0.46
N ASN A 125 -9.68 11.39 0.47
CA ASN A 125 -10.44 10.29 1.05
C ASN A 125 -10.85 10.54 2.51
N PRO A 126 -9.98 11.05 3.41
CA PRO A 126 -10.36 11.37 4.79
C PRO A 126 -11.39 12.51 4.90
N VAL A 127 -11.33 13.48 3.99
CA VAL A 127 -12.31 14.59 3.92
C VAL A 127 -13.66 14.07 3.47
N ARG A 128 -13.69 13.22 2.44
CA ARG A 128 -14.91 12.56 1.95
C ARG A 128 -15.55 11.66 3.02
N ALA A 129 -14.72 10.99 3.81
CA ALA A 129 -15.16 10.20 4.95
C ALA A 129 -15.56 11.04 6.18
N ARG A 130 -15.51 12.38 6.08
CA ARG A 130 -15.80 13.34 7.17
C ARG A 130 -14.94 13.16 8.42
N LEU A 131 -13.77 12.55 8.28
CA LEU A 131 -12.82 12.36 9.37
C LEU A 131 -11.98 13.59 9.63
N VAL A 132 -11.85 14.48 8.65
CA VAL A 132 -11.03 15.69 8.72
C VAL A 132 -11.72 16.81 7.95
N VAL A 133 -11.67 18.06 8.51
CA VAL A 133 -12.07 19.26 7.76
C VAL A 133 -10.92 19.70 6.83
N PRO A 134 -11.21 20.26 5.65
CA PRO A 134 -10.20 20.60 4.64
C PRO A 134 -9.05 21.46 5.18
N LYS A 135 -9.31 22.39 6.10
CA LYS A 135 -8.30 23.26 6.73
C LYS A 135 -7.34 22.51 7.66
N LYS A 136 -7.70 21.30 8.13
CA LYS A 136 -6.89 20.45 9.02
C LYS A 136 -6.36 19.18 8.33
N ALA A 137 -6.51 19.07 7.02
CA ALA A 137 -6.09 17.91 6.25
C ALA A 137 -4.58 17.59 6.39
N LYS A 138 -3.76 18.56 6.80
CA LYS A 138 -2.32 18.36 7.10
C LYS A 138 -2.05 17.39 8.25
N ALA A 139 -3.03 17.09 9.10
CA ALA A 139 -2.89 16.19 10.25
C ALA A 139 -3.36 14.75 9.95
N CYS A 140 -3.84 14.47 8.74
CA CYS A 140 -4.25 13.13 8.37
C CYS A 140 -3.06 12.31 7.88
N TRP A 141 -3.10 10.99 8.10
CA TRP A 141 -2.10 10.05 7.60
C TRP A 141 -2.17 9.91 6.07
N THR A 142 -1.94 11.04 5.40
CA THR A 142 -1.78 11.21 3.96
C THR A 142 -0.44 11.85 3.67
N ILE A 143 0.06 11.65 2.48
CA ILE A 143 1.37 12.17 2.10
C ILE A 143 1.36 13.69 1.94
N HIS A 144 2.04 14.43 2.77
CA HIS A 144 2.78 15.63 2.37
C HIS A 144 4.11 15.79 3.11
N GLY A 145 4.49 14.85 3.96
CA GLY A 145 5.74 14.94 4.72
C GLY A 145 6.54 13.65 4.82
N ALA A 146 5.93 12.49 4.55
CA ALA A 146 6.57 11.20 4.75
C ALA A 146 7.13 10.59 3.45
N ALA A 147 6.66 11.00 2.27
CA ALA A 147 7.23 10.52 1.01
C ALA A 147 8.73 10.85 0.89
N ARG A 148 9.20 11.94 1.51
CA ARG A 148 10.64 12.21 1.63
C ARG A 148 11.37 11.30 2.62
N ARG A 149 10.67 10.58 3.50
CA ARG A 149 11.29 9.67 4.49
C ARG A 149 11.02 8.20 4.20
N VAL A 150 10.01 7.86 3.40
CA VAL A 150 9.76 6.50 2.91
C VAL A 150 10.47 6.27 1.58
N ALA A 151 10.62 7.34 0.78
CA ALA A 151 11.49 7.39 -0.38
C ALA A 151 12.78 8.14 -0.05
N GLY A 152 13.62 7.55 0.79
CA GLY A 152 15.04 7.75 0.59
C GLY A 152 15.31 7.33 -0.85
N PRO A 153 16.18 8.03 -1.61
CA PRO A 153 16.51 7.61 -2.96
C PRO A 153 16.95 6.16 -2.87
N CYS A 154 16.19 5.25 -3.51
CA CYS A 154 16.64 3.91 -3.76
C CYS A 154 17.87 4.07 -4.65
N GLN A 155 19.05 4.14 -4.04
CA GLN A 155 20.32 4.15 -4.76
C GLN A 155 20.34 2.84 -5.56
N PRO A 156 20.54 2.86 -6.88
CA PRO A 156 20.75 1.64 -7.64
C PRO A 156 22.13 1.11 -7.30
N GLY A 157 22.20 0.21 -6.34
CA GLY A 157 23.49 -0.37 -5.94
C GLY A 157 23.31 -1.38 -4.83
N SER A 158 23.31 -2.66 -5.22
CA SER A 158 23.35 -3.87 -4.39
C SER A 158 22.01 -4.53 -4.02
N ALA A 159 21.10 -4.69 -4.95
CA ALA A 159 20.09 -5.74 -4.84
C ALA A 159 20.76 -7.09 -5.20
N ARG A 160 21.31 -7.80 -4.21
CA ARG A 160 21.53 -9.23 -4.35
C ARG A 160 20.15 -9.88 -4.36
N ASN A 161 19.86 -10.57 -5.47
CA ASN A 161 18.65 -11.36 -5.68
C ASN A 161 18.41 -12.31 -4.51
N GLY A 162 17.50 -11.96 -3.61
CA GLY A 162 17.19 -12.74 -2.40
C GLY A 162 15.70 -12.99 -2.25
N TRP A 163 14.97 -13.31 -3.34
CA TRP A 163 13.69 -13.97 -3.20
C TRP A 163 13.92 -15.39 -2.73
N PRO A 164 13.28 -15.84 -1.63
CA PRO A 164 13.31 -17.27 -1.31
C PRO A 164 12.63 -18.05 -2.45
N PRO A 165 13.18 -19.18 -2.86
CA PRO A 165 12.58 -20.04 -3.89
C PRO A 165 11.17 -20.46 -3.47
N ARG A 166 10.28 -20.56 -4.44
CA ARG A 166 8.95 -21.13 -4.25
C ARG A 166 9.13 -22.53 -3.67
N ARG A 167 8.45 -22.83 -2.58
CA ARG A 167 8.26 -24.21 -2.16
C ARG A 167 7.11 -24.75 -3.00
N ASP A 168 7.43 -25.75 -3.77
CA ASP A 168 6.48 -26.60 -4.52
C ASP A 168 5.52 -27.30 -3.54
#